data_6e384b85e12e52b18694a979c85af243
#
_entry.id   6e384b85e12e52b18694a979c85af243
#
_cell.length_a   1.000
_cell.length_b   1.000
_cell.length_c   1.000
_cell.angle_alpha   90.00
_cell.angle_beta   90.00
_cell.angle_gamma   90.00
#
_symmetry.space_group_name_H-M   'P 1'
#
loop_
_entity.id
_entity.type
_entity.pdbx_description
1 polymer ?
#
loop_
_entity_poly.entity_id
_entity_poly.type
_entity_poly.pdbx_seq_one_letter_code
_entity_poly.pdbx_strand_id
1 'polypeptide(L)'
;MHYIFEVHIDPEADYTAEDYADAWVRASRYIQQAPGAQGTRLHRKVGDPNVLLAIATWDSKASRDAMESDPPSEVARIIAEQTPYVSINFIGEFDAPEWVVIPPVGD
;
A
#
# COMPACT_ATOMS: atom_id res chain seq x y z
N MET A 1 -11.32 1.51 -7.26
CA MET A 1 -11.08 2.46 -6.16
C MET A 1 -9.70 2.22 -5.58
N HIS A 2 -8.92 3.28 -5.45
CA HIS A 2 -7.52 3.19 -5.07
C HIS A 2 -7.29 3.93 -3.77
N TYR A 3 -6.56 3.29 -2.85
CA TYR A 3 -6.12 3.86 -1.58
C TYR A 3 -4.62 4.06 -1.65
N ILE A 4 -4.16 5.28 -1.47
CA ILE A 4 -2.76 5.65 -1.68
C ILE A 4 -2.14 6.10 -0.37
N PHE A 5 -1.02 5.49 -0.05
CA PHE A 5 -0.24 5.75 1.17
C PHE A 5 1.20 6.07 0.80
N GLU A 6 1.77 7.04 1.48
CA GLU A 6 3.19 7.30 1.41
C GLU A 6 3.87 6.79 2.68
N VAL A 7 4.93 6.03 2.52
CA VAL A 7 5.66 5.41 3.62
C VAL A 7 7.05 6.02 3.70
N HIS A 8 7.41 6.51 4.87
CA HIS A 8 8.73 7.07 5.15
C HIS A 8 9.47 6.17 6.12
N ILE A 9 10.62 5.66 5.69
CA ILE A 9 11.51 4.88 6.54
C ILE A 9 12.36 5.86 7.35
N ASP A 10 12.49 5.62 8.65
CA ASP A 10 13.38 6.41 9.50
C ASP A 10 14.83 6.19 9.04
N PRO A 11 15.52 7.21 8.53
CA PRO A 11 16.88 7.04 8.00
C PRO A 11 17.91 6.74 9.09
N GLU A 12 17.58 6.96 10.36
CA GLU A 12 18.48 6.70 11.48
C GLU A 12 18.26 5.31 12.10
N ALA A 13 17.18 4.61 11.70
CA ALA A 13 16.91 3.27 12.16
C ALA A 13 17.78 2.26 11.40
N ASP A 14 18.12 1.17 12.08
CA ASP A 14 18.71 0.00 11.41
C ASP A 14 17.63 -0.81 10.74
N TYR A 15 17.07 -0.24 9.69
CA TYR A 15 15.90 -0.76 9.00
C TYR A 15 15.86 -0.19 7.58
N THR A 16 15.61 -1.04 6.58
CA THR A 16 15.68 -0.64 5.17
C THR A 16 14.31 -0.69 4.51
N ALA A 17 14.22 -0.09 3.33
CA ALA A 17 13.03 -0.20 2.49
C ALA A 17 12.73 -1.67 2.13
N GLU A 18 13.76 -2.50 1.95
CA GLU A 18 13.61 -3.93 1.69
C GLU A 18 13.00 -4.65 2.89
N ASP A 19 13.38 -4.28 4.12
CA ASP A 19 12.78 -4.82 5.34
C ASP A 19 11.29 -4.50 5.38
N TYR A 20 10.94 -3.26 5.08
CA TYR A 20 9.53 -2.84 5.02
C TYR A 20 8.78 -3.60 3.92
N ALA A 21 9.36 -3.69 2.72
CA ALA A 21 8.75 -4.37 1.58
C ALA A 21 8.45 -5.84 1.90
N ASP A 22 9.36 -6.53 2.59
CA ASP A 22 9.14 -7.91 3.02
C ASP A 22 7.92 -8.02 3.95
N ALA A 23 7.84 -7.16 4.95
CA ALA A 23 6.70 -7.12 5.88
C ALA A 23 5.41 -6.76 5.14
N TRP A 24 5.47 -5.77 4.25
CA TRP A 24 4.34 -5.32 3.45
C TRP A 24 3.79 -6.45 2.55
N VAL A 25 4.66 -7.21 1.92
CA VAL A 25 4.24 -8.36 1.08
C VAL A 25 3.55 -9.41 1.94
N ARG A 26 4.10 -9.74 3.10
CA ARG A 26 3.50 -10.72 4.02
C ARG A 26 2.11 -10.29 4.48
N ALA A 27 1.97 -9.04 4.91
CA ALA A 27 0.67 -8.50 5.33
C ALA A 27 -0.31 -8.46 4.16
N SER A 28 0.15 -8.02 2.98
CA SER A 28 -0.68 -7.90 1.79
C SER A 28 -1.26 -9.24 1.32
N ARG A 29 -0.53 -10.32 1.47
CA ARG A 29 -1.04 -11.66 1.12
C ARG A 29 -2.26 -12.03 1.93
N TYR A 30 -2.30 -11.67 3.20
CA TYR A 30 -3.50 -11.86 4.03
C TYR A 30 -4.63 -10.94 3.58
N ILE A 31 -4.33 -9.67 3.35
CA ILE A 31 -5.33 -8.67 2.94
C ILE A 31 -5.98 -9.06 1.61
N GLN A 32 -5.21 -9.62 0.67
CA GLN A 32 -5.73 -10.02 -0.64
C GLN A 32 -6.72 -11.20 -0.58
N GLN A 33 -6.86 -11.86 0.55
CA GLN A 33 -7.88 -12.88 0.75
C GLN A 33 -9.24 -12.29 1.09
N ALA A 34 -9.32 -11.01 1.43
CA ALA A 34 -10.58 -10.35 1.75
C ALA A 34 -11.44 -10.15 0.51
N PRO A 35 -12.78 -10.28 0.64
CA PRO A 35 -13.68 -10.02 -0.48
C PRO A 35 -13.50 -8.60 -1.02
N GLY A 36 -13.40 -8.47 -2.33
CA GLY A 36 -13.26 -7.17 -3.00
C GLY A 36 -11.84 -6.67 -3.17
N ALA A 37 -10.84 -7.34 -2.59
CA ALA A 37 -9.45 -6.97 -2.79
C ALA A 37 -9.03 -7.22 -4.24
N GLN A 38 -8.41 -6.23 -4.89
CA GLN A 38 -8.05 -6.27 -6.30
C GLN A 38 -6.57 -5.99 -6.54
N GLY A 39 -5.73 -6.27 -5.57
CA GLY A 39 -4.29 -6.12 -5.70
C GLY A 39 -3.76 -4.90 -4.99
N THR A 40 -2.46 -4.92 -4.80
CA THR A 40 -1.75 -3.82 -4.16
C THR A 40 -0.34 -3.73 -4.76
N ARG A 41 0.22 -2.53 -4.76
CA ARG A 41 1.53 -2.25 -5.36
C ARG A 41 2.33 -1.35 -4.46
N LEU A 42 3.62 -1.62 -4.37
CA LEU A 42 4.55 -0.81 -3.59
C LEU A 42 5.65 -0.30 -4.53
N HIS A 43 5.82 1.02 -4.56
CA HIS A 43 6.78 1.70 -5.42
C HIS A 43 7.83 2.41 -4.58
N ARG A 44 9.07 2.36 -5.04
CA ARG A 44 10.15 3.14 -4.44
C ARG A 44 10.22 4.51 -5.11
N LYS A 45 10.37 5.56 -4.31
CA LYS A 45 10.50 6.90 -4.86
C LYS A 45 11.84 7.06 -5.58
N VAL A 46 11.80 7.60 -6.79
CA VAL A 46 13.02 7.91 -7.53
C VAL A 46 13.77 9.05 -6.81
N GLY A 47 15.03 8.81 -6.52
CA GLY A 47 15.87 9.81 -5.85
C GLY A 47 15.81 9.81 -4.32
N ASP A 48 14.89 9.04 -3.73
CA ASP A 48 14.81 8.92 -2.27
C ASP A 48 14.43 7.49 -1.89
N PRO A 49 15.42 6.61 -1.65
CA PRO A 49 15.16 5.19 -1.40
C PRO A 49 14.44 4.90 -0.09
N ASN A 50 14.33 5.88 0.81
CA ASN A 50 13.62 5.73 2.08
C ASN A 50 12.15 6.13 2.00
N VAL A 51 11.66 6.49 0.82
CA VAL A 51 10.25 6.82 0.60
C VAL A 51 9.64 5.82 -0.36
N LEU A 52 8.50 5.27 0.04
CA LEU A 52 7.74 4.31 -0.76
C LEU A 52 6.31 4.81 -0.96
N LEU A 53 5.69 4.39 -2.05
CA LEU A 53 4.28 4.67 -2.32
C LEU A 53 3.55 3.34 -2.41
N ALA A 54 2.53 3.16 -1.58
CA ALA A 54 1.67 1.98 -1.61
C ALA A 54 0.32 2.33 -2.21
N ILE A 55 -0.13 1.52 -3.17
CA ILE A 55 -1.43 1.69 -3.82
C ILE A 55 -2.21 0.39 -3.67
N ALA A 56 -3.32 0.44 -2.92
CA ALA A 56 -4.22 -0.68 -2.75
C ALA A 56 -5.48 -0.45 -3.56
N THR A 57 -5.90 -1.46 -4.31
CA THR A 57 -7.10 -1.39 -5.15
C THR A 57 -8.19 -2.28 -4.58
N TRP A 58 -9.41 -1.76 -4.51
CA TRP A 58 -10.59 -2.45 -4.02
C TRP A 58 -11.74 -2.27 -5.00
N ASP A 59 -12.67 -3.23 -5.02
CA ASP A 59 -13.88 -3.15 -5.85
C ASP A 59 -14.83 -2.05 -5.35
N SER A 60 -14.81 -1.76 -4.05
CA SER A 60 -15.66 -0.74 -3.44
C SER A 60 -15.07 -0.26 -2.11
N LYS A 61 -15.51 0.92 -1.67
CA LYS A 61 -15.20 1.43 -0.34
C LYS A 61 -15.75 0.50 0.75
N ALA A 62 -16.94 -0.07 0.54
CA ALA A 62 -17.57 -0.97 1.52
C ALA A 62 -16.71 -2.21 1.78
N SER A 63 -16.13 -2.81 0.73
CA SER A 63 -15.25 -3.97 0.87
C SER A 63 -13.99 -3.62 1.66
N ARG A 64 -13.37 -2.50 1.36
CA ARG A 64 -12.19 -2.02 2.08
C ARG A 64 -12.49 -1.73 3.55
N ASP A 65 -13.59 -1.05 3.82
CA ASP A 65 -14.00 -0.70 5.19
C ASP A 65 -14.31 -1.97 6.01
N ALA A 66 -14.91 -2.97 5.39
CA ALA A 66 -15.18 -4.25 6.05
C ALA A 66 -13.89 -4.95 6.48
N MET A 67 -12.87 -4.99 5.62
CA MET A 67 -11.57 -5.55 5.95
C MET A 67 -10.90 -4.76 7.06
N GLU A 68 -10.92 -3.44 6.98
CA GLU A 68 -10.25 -2.58 7.95
C GLU A 68 -10.90 -2.62 9.33
N SER A 69 -12.21 -2.85 9.40
CA SER A 69 -12.92 -2.97 10.69
C SER A 69 -12.63 -4.28 11.42
N ASP A 70 -12.22 -5.32 10.68
CA ASP A 70 -11.90 -6.63 11.25
C ASP A 70 -10.74 -7.25 10.46
N PRO A 71 -9.52 -6.67 10.55
CA PRO A 71 -8.38 -7.20 9.82
C PRO A 71 -7.92 -8.55 10.39
N PRO A 72 -7.32 -9.41 9.55
CA PRO A 72 -6.67 -10.61 10.07
C PRO A 72 -5.66 -10.27 11.17
N SER A 73 -5.60 -11.09 12.21
CA SER A 73 -4.70 -10.85 13.36
C SER A 73 -3.23 -10.78 12.93
N GLU A 74 -2.85 -11.54 11.92
CA GLU A 74 -1.49 -11.54 11.35
C GLU A 74 -1.13 -10.16 10.75
N VAL A 75 -2.10 -9.50 10.10
CA VAL A 75 -1.89 -8.16 9.53
C VAL A 75 -1.60 -7.14 10.62
N ALA A 76 -2.41 -7.13 11.69
CA ALA A 76 -2.21 -6.21 12.80
C ALA A 76 -0.84 -6.42 13.47
N ARG A 77 -0.43 -7.68 13.65
CA ARG A 77 0.86 -8.03 14.24
C ARG A 77 2.02 -7.56 13.36
N ILE A 78 1.96 -7.83 12.06
CA ILE A 78 3.01 -7.45 11.13
C ILE A 78 3.17 -5.92 11.09
N ILE A 79 2.04 -5.19 11.02
CA ILE A 79 2.06 -3.72 11.01
C ILE A 79 2.68 -3.18 12.30
N ALA A 80 2.28 -3.73 13.46
CA ALA A 80 2.79 -3.28 14.75
C ALA A 80 4.32 -3.46 14.85
N GLU A 81 4.87 -4.54 14.29
CA GLU A 81 6.31 -4.79 14.28
C GLU A 81 7.09 -3.74 13.48
N GLN A 82 6.47 -3.10 12.47
CA GLN A 82 7.12 -2.11 11.62
C GLN A 82 6.97 -0.67 12.15
N THR A 83 5.97 -0.42 12.98
CA THR A 83 5.64 0.92 13.46
C THR A 83 6.82 1.71 14.04
N PRO A 84 7.76 1.10 14.78
CA PRO A 84 8.91 1.86 15.31
C PRO A 84 9.84 2.46 14.24
N TYR A 85 9.79 1.96 13.01
CA TYR A 85 10.78 2.28 11.97
C TYR A 85 10.22 3.12 10.84
N VAL A 86 8.89 3.29 10.77
CA VAL A 86 8.25 3.94 9.63
C VAL A 86 7.19 4.92 10.09
N SER A 87 6.93 5.94 9.26
CA SER A 87 5.74 6.76 9.35
C SER A 87 4.95 6.60 8.07
N ILE A 88 3.61 6.49 8.20
CA ILE A 88 2.72 6.27 7.07
C ILE A 88 1.77 7.46 6.98
N ASN A 89 1.74 8.07 5.79
CA ASN A 89 0.85 9.18 5.50
C ASN A 89 -0.21 8.70 4.50
N PHE A 90 -1.48 8.74 4.90
CA PHE A 90 -2.57 8.43 3.99
C PHE A 90 -2.80 9.61 3.05
N ILE A 91 -2.56 9.39 1.76
CA ILE A 91 -2.72 10.43 0.73
C ILE A 91 -4.20 10.61 0.40
N GLY A 92 -4.94 9.52 0.23
CA GLY A 92 -6.36 9.61 -0.06
C GLY A 92 -6.93 8.41 -0.78
N GLU A 93 -8.23 8.49 -1.01
CA GLU A 93 -9.00 7.54 -1.81
C GLU A 93 -9.26 8.16 -3.17
N PHE A 94 -9.07 7.41 -4.22
CA PHE A 94 -9.27 7.89 -5.58
C PHE A 94 -10.08 6.86 -6.38
N ASP A 95 -11.06 7.35 -7.12
CA ASP A 95 -11.81 6.52 -8.06
C ASP A 95 -10.93 6.07 -9.22
N ALA A 96 -11.44 5.16 -10.03
CA ALA A 96 -10.83 4.82 -11.31
C ALA A 96 -10.70 6.09 -12.17
N PRO A 97 -9.70 6.14 -13.07
CA PRO A 97 -9.51 7.35 -13.86
C PRO A 97 -10.71 7.64 -14.74
N GLU A 98 -11.17 8.90 -14.71
CA GLU A 98 -12.26 9.39 -15.57
C GLU A 98 -11.73 9.95 -16.88
N TRP A 99 -10.52 10.49 -16.88
CA TRP A 99 -9.89 11.07 -18.07
C TRP A 99 -8.60 10.33 -18.36
N VAL A 100 -8.51 9.77 -19.55
CA VAL A 100 -7.36 8.97 -19.95
C VAL A 100 -6.95 9.39 -21.35
N VAL A 101 -5.68 9.72 -21.50
CA VAL A 101 -5.08 9.96 -22.81
C VAL A 101 -3.90 9.01 -22.94
N ILE A 102 -3.90 8.22 -23.99
CA ILE A 102 -2.81 7.31 -24.30
C ILE A 102 -2.14 7.73 -25.61
N PRO A 103 -0.90 7.36 -25.84
CA PRO A 103 -0.26 7.61 -27.12
C PRO A 103 -1.07 7.00 -28.25
N PRO A 104 -1.12 7.65 -29.43
CA PRO A 104 -1.78 7.05 -30.57
C PRO A 104 -1.12 5.73 -30.95
N VAL A 105 -1.93 4.81 -31.48
CA VAL A 105 -1.39 3.53 -31.98
C VAL A 105 -0.45 3.85 -33.14
N GLY A 106 0.82 3.48 -32.98
CA GLY A 106 1.83 3.72 -34.01
C GLY A 106 1.62 2.85 -35.24
N ASP A 107 1.94 3.38 -36.37
CA ASP A 107 1.94 2.65 -37.65
C ASP A 107 3.25 1.86 -37.80
#